data_e570ac8e71f7459aad937b6a18e458c4
#
_entry.id   e570ac8e71f7459aad937b6a18e458c4
#
_cell.length_a   1.000
_cell.length_b   1.000
_cell.length_c   1.000
_cell.angle_alpha   90.00
_cell.angle_beta   90.00
_cell.angle_gamma   90.00
#
_symmetry.space_group_name_H-M   'P 1'
#
loop_
_entity.id
_entity.type
_entity.pdbx_description
1 polymer ?
#
loop_
_entity_poly.entity_id
_entity_poly.type
_entity_poly.pdbx_seq_one_letter_code
_entity_poly.pdbx_strand_id
1 'polypeptide(L)'
;MHIVNAIQGSQEWLAHRSQSLNASDAPAMMGCSPHKSRGDLVRELATGIVPEVSPEQQRRFDNGHRLEALARPHAEQIIGEELFPVVGYLEEEMPGGMRRLSASFDGLTMEEDEGFEHKQLNATLRQVMRPGCTGADLPLMYRVQMQQQCMVSGATRILFVASDWDAEGNLVEMLHCWYETDLVLAQQIRAGWRHLLEDVAAYQPDSGNGDVLKPAKRPDNLPALLVEVQGSVVRSNLEPFRQHALAVIGEIKTELQTDQDFADAEATVKWLKDDVAAQLKAAKQHAMAQAADIDSLFRAIDSVIEAADSKRLHLEKIVKARKEEIRFDIAERAQAALNDHVEKLNQRLGSPWLGRITGAFGEAMKGKKTVATLQDATDTELARRKIEVSELADRMEINRRALVDADGKDWMFLFADFSAVGQKPADDFAAIAQQRIQQHKQAEERRHIAAAAQEAVVAVLPVCKPAPAVVPAAPERSDDGLRIRLGEICQRLGFTVTADFLSSLGISHVAQERTAKMYRAGDFDLICDRIANHVMAVKEGVAA
;
A
#
# COMPACT_ATOMS: atom_id res chain seq x y z
N MET A 1 31.82 10.22 4.08
CA MET A 1 30.79 11.26 3.71
C MET A 1 31.46 12.57 3.33
N HIS A 2 30.71 13.55 2.77
CA HIS A 2 31.18 14.92 2.57
C HIS A 2 30.72 15.79 3.75
N ILE A 3 31.66 16.37 4.48
CA ILE A 3 31.35 17.24 5.63
C ILE A 3 30.96 18.63 5.11
N VAL A 4 29.89 19.19 5.68
CA VAL A 4 29.41 20.56 5.43
C VAL A 4 29.89 21.44 6.56
N ASN A 5 30.64 22.48 6.23
CA ASN A 5 31.09 23.45 7.24
C ASN A 5 29.97 24.46 7.55
N ALA A 6 28.93 23.98 8.26
CA ALA A 6 27.78 24.79 8.65
C ALA A 6 27.36 24.41 10.07
N ILE A 7 27.12 25.43 10.87
CA ILE A 7 26.57 25.26 12.23
C ILE A 7 25.06 25.04 12.11
N GLN A 8 24.54 24.03 12.78
CA GLN A 8 23.11 23.73 12.84
C GLN A 8 22.29 24.97 13.26
N GLY A 9 21.28 25.30 12.45
CA GLY A 9 20.48 26.51 12.63
C GLY A 9 21.01 27.76 11.88
N SER A 10 22.24 27.73 11.31
CA SER A 10 22.76 28.84 10.51
C SER A 10 22.08 28.96 9.14
N GLN A 11 22.27 30.11 8.47
CA GLN A 11 21.74 30.31 7.12
C GLN A 11 22.35 29.31 6.12
N GLU A 12 23.64 29.02 6.26
CA GLU A 12 24.35 28.04 5.44
C GLU A 12 23.76 26.63 5.63
N TRP A 13 23.44 26.27 6.87
CA TRP A 13 22.77 25.02 7.18
C TRP A 13 21.36 24.95 6.58
N LEU A 14 20.56 26.02 6.68
CA LEU A 14 19.24 26.10 6.06
C LEU A 14 19.31 25.99 4.54
N ALA A 15 20.29 26.65 3.91
CA ALA A 15 20.52 26.56 2.48
C ALA A 15 20.93 25.14 2.05
N HIS A 16 21.78 24.47 2.83
CA HIS A 16 22.14 23.07 2.59
C HIS A 16 20.91 22.16 2.72
N ARG A 17 20.11 22.31 3.79
CA ARG A 17 18.91 21.51 4.00
C ARG A 17 17.90 21.63 2.87
N SER A 18 17.69 22.83 2.35
CA SER A 18 16.70 23.07 1.28
C SER A 18 17.05 22.35 -0.03
N GLN A 19 18.32 21.95 -0.21
CA GLN A 19 18.82 21.26 -1.40
C GLN A 19 19.09 19.77 -1.17
N SER A 20 18.75 19.26 0.03
CA SER A 20 19.10 17.90 0.45
C SER A 20 17.90 17.11 0.92
N LEU A 21 18.00 15.79 0.82
CA LEU A 21 17.07 14.82 1.40
C LEU A 21 17.56 14.51 2.82
N ASN A 22 16.97 15.17 3.83
CA ASN A 22 17.52 15.21 5.17
C ASN A 22 17.05 14.01 6.03
N ALA A 23 17.93 13.47 6.87
CA ALA A 23 17.60 12.37 7.79
C ALA A 23 16.43 12.71 8.72
N SER A 24 16.30 13.97 9.15
CA SER A 24 15.17 14.42 9.98
C SER A 24 13.83 14.52 9.22
N ASP A 25 13.86 14.57 7.89
CA ASP A 25 12.67 14.54 7.03
C ASP A 25 12.32 13.11 6.56
N ALA A 26 13.24 12.16 6.70
CA ALA A 26 13.02 10.77 6.33
C ALA A 26 11.82 10.11 7.03
N PRO A 27 11.52 10.39 8.33
CA PRO A 27 10.29 9.90 8.95
C PRO A 27 9.01 10.44 8.29
N ALA A 28 9.00 11.69 7.81
CA ALA A 28 7.87 12.24 7.07
C ALA A 28 7.75 11.60 5.69
N MET A 29 8.87 11.39 4.99
CA MET A 29 8.94 10.67 3.72
C MET A 29 8.37 9.24 3.85
N MET A 30 8.69 8.53 4.93
CA MET A 30 8.18 7.19 5.24
C MET A 30 6.76 7.19 5.83
N GLY A 31 6.13 8.35 6.05
CA GLY A 31 4.79 8.48 6.61
C GLY A 31 4.68 8.08 8.08
N CYS A 32 5.77 8.02 8.83
CA CYS A 32 5.80 7.65 10.24
C CYS A 32 6.08 8.84 11.18
N SER A 33 6.20 10.06 10.67
CA SER A 33 6.37 11.26 11.49
C SER A 33 5.03 11.75 12.06
N PRO A 34 4.95 12.04 13.38
CA PRO A 34 3.77 12.69 13.96
C PRO A 34 3.76 14.21 13.77
N HIS A 35 4.87 14.81 13.27
CA HIS A 35 5.08 16.25 13.24
C HIS A 35 4.91 16.87 11.85
N LYS A 36 5.24 16.15 10.82
CA LYS A 36 5.14 16.58 9.41
C LYS A 36 4.54 15.44 8.61
N SER A 37 3.52 15.73 7.83
CA SER A 37 2.96 14.74 6.93
C SER A 37 3.84 14.55 5.68
N ARG A 38 3.65 13.42 4.98
CA ARG A 38 4.33 13.19 3.71
C ARG A 38 3.90 14.19 2.64
N GLY A 39 2.60 14.53 2.61
CA GLY A 39 2.06 15.54 1.68
C GLY A 39 2.65 16.93 1.91
N ASP A 40 2.87 17.33 3.19
CA ASP A 40 3.55 18.59 3.50
C ASP A 40 4.99 18.59 3.01
N LEU A 41 5.72 17.48 3.15
CA LEU A 41 7.08 17.35 2.65
C LEU A 41 7.14 17.41 1.12
N VAL A 42 6.21 16.75 0.41
CA VAL A 42 6.09 16.84 -1.06
C VAL A 42 5.85 18.28 -1.48
N ARG A 43 4.90 18.98 -0.85
CA ARG A 43 4.60 20.39 -1.16
C ARG A 43 5.81 21.30 -0.92
N GLU A 44 6.49 21.11 0.22
CA GLU A 44 7.70 21.89 0.57
C GLU A 44 8.81 21.70 -0.47
N LEU A 45 9.10 20.47 -0.86
CA LEU A 45 10.15 20.18 -1.85
C LEU A 45 9.75 20.61 -3.28
N ALA A 46 8.47 20.54 -3.63
CA ALA A 46 7.98 20.93 -4.95
C ALA A 46 7.91 22.45 -5.13
N THR A 47 7.57 23.20 -4.09
CA THR A 47 7.38 24.66 -4.14
C THR A 47 8.56 25.45 -3.62
N GLY A 48 9.45 24.82 -2.84
CA GLY A 48 10.51 25.51 -2.11
C GLY A 48 10.00 26.38 -0.95
N ILE A 49 8.70 26.34 -0.66
CA ILE A 49 8.07 27.15 0.40
C ILE A 49 8.07 26.35 1.70
N VAL A 50 8.89 26.77 2.65
CA VAL A 50 8.92 26.24 4.00
C VAL A 50 7.97 27.08 4.87
N PRO A 51 7.06 26.46 5.64
CA PRO A 51 6.20 27.19 6.57
C PRO A 51 7.01 28.00 7.58
N GLU A 52 6.53 29.17 7.93
CA GLU A 52 7.16 29.99 8.99
C GLU A 52 7.15 29.22 10.31
N VAL A 53 8.32 29.18 10.96
CA VAL A 53 8.47 28.58 12.28
C VAL A 53 7.83 29.49 13.32
N SER A 54 6.83 28.99 14.04
CA SER A 54 6.21 29.78 15.11
C SER A 54 7.20 30.03 16.27
N PRO A 55 7.03 31.12 17.06
CA PRO A 55 7.89 31.38 18.21
C PRO A 55 7.89 30.22 19.23
N GLU A 56 6.84 29.43 19.28
CA GLU A 56 6.75 28.25 20.15
C GLU A 56 7.59 27.08 19.59
N GLN A 57 7.53 26.85 18.28
CA GLN A 57 8.38 25.86 17.63
C GLN A 57 9.86 26.23 17.72
N GLN A 58 10.21 27.52 17.55
CA GLN A 58 11.59 27.97 17.70
C GLN A 58 12.12 27.68 19.11
N ARG A 59 11.33 27.98 20.14
CA ARG A 59 11.70 27.64 21.53
C ARG A 59 11.92 26.15 21.76
N ARG A 60 11.15 25.29 21.09
CA ARG A 60 11.35 23.83 21.17
C ARG A 60 12.67 23.43 20.51
N PHE A 61 13.01 24.02 19.36
CA PHE A 61 14.29 23.75 18.69
C PHE A 61 15.47 24.21 19.53
N ASP A 62 15.42 25.43 20.06
CA ASP A 62 16.48 25.98 20.91
C ASP A 62 16.67 25.13 22.17
N ASN A 63 15.58 24.67 22.79
CA ASN A 63 15.65 23.75 23.92
C ASN A 63 16.23 22.39 23.54
N GLY A 64 15.87 21.85 22.37
CA GLY A 64 16.45 20.62 21.83
C GLY A 64 17.97 20.70 21.75
N HIS A 65 18.51 21.72 21.05
CA HIS A 65 19.94 21.93 20.91
C HIS A 65 20.66 22.09 22.27
N ARG A 66 20.01 22.78 23.23
CA ARG A 66 20.55 22.91 24.59
C ARG A 66 20.68 21.55 25.29
N LEU A 67 19.64 20.71 25.18
CA LEU A 67 19.62 19.38 25.79
C LEU A 67 20.58 18.40 25.11
N GLU A 68 20.75 18.47 23.81
CA GLU A 68 21.76 17.71 23.03
C GLU A 68 23.18 18.00 23.56
N ALA A 69 23.50 19.29 23.76
CA ALA A 69 24.79 19.70 24.28
C ALA A 69 25.04 19.23 25.73
N LEU A 70 23.98 19.16 26.56
CA LEU A 70 24.07 18.64 27.92
C LEU A 70 24.21 17.12 27.96
N ALA A 71 23.56 16.40 27.02
CA ALA A 71 23.57 14.94 26.97
C ALA A 71 24.88 14.37 26.36
N ARG A 72 25.57 15.12 25.49
CA ARG A 72 26.75 14.65 24.78
C ARG A 72 27.87 14.17 25.69
N PRO A 73 28.30 14.86 26.78
CA PRO A 73 29.34 14.34 27.66
C PRO A 73 28.98 13.00 28.33
N HIS A 74 27.69 12.72 28.54
CA HIS A 74 27.24 11.43 29.05
C HIS A 74 27.31 10.34 27.97
N ALA A 75 26.99 10.70 26.72
CA ALA A 75 27.13 9.80 25.59
C ALA A 75 28.61 9.44 25.34
N GLU A 76 29.52 10.41 25.42
CA GLU A 76 30.97 10.19 25.32
C GLU A 76 31.50 9.23 26.40
N GLN A 77 30.97 9.28 27.61
CA GLN A 77 31.31 8.32 28.66
C GLN A 77 30.85 6.89 28.34
N ILE A 78 29.70 6.75 27.65
CA ILE A 78 29.16 5.44 27.27
C ILE A 78 29.91 4.88 26.06
N ILE A 79 30.21 5.71 25.07
CA ILE A 79 30.93 5.34 23.84
C ILE A 79 32.42 5.14 24.14
N GLY A 80 32.98 5.97 25.00
CA GLY A 80 34.41 5.97 25.38
C GLY A 80 35.28 6.86 24.49
N GLU A 81 34.66 7.65 23.60
CA GLU A 81 35.30 8.56 22.65
C GLU A 81 34.63 9.93 22.64
N GLU A 82 35.34 10.94 22.16
CA GLU A 82 34.84 12.30 21.98
C GLU A 82 33.88 12.37 20.78
N LEU A 83 32.80 13.11 20.91
CA LEU A 83 31.73 13.24 19.92
C LEU A 83 31.66 14.64 19.33
N PHE A 84 31.70 14.73 18.01
CA PHE A 84 31.67 15.98 17.26
C PHE A 84 30.31 16.19 16.59
N PRO A 85 29.60 17.31 16.85
CA PRO A 85 28.41 17.65 16.09
C PRO A 85 28.82 18.03 14.66
N VAL A 86 28.34 17.26 13.69
CA VAL A 86 28.68 17.46 12.27
C VAL A 86 27.44 17.40 11.39
N VAL A 87 27.52 18.08 10.25
CA VAL A 87 26.57 17.95 9.15
C VAL A 87 27.30 17.32 7.96
N GLY A 88 26.72 16.30 7.39
CA GLY A 88 27.33 15.61 6.26
C GLY A 88 26.31 15.18 5.23
N TYR A 89 26.80 14.83 4.03
CA TYR A 89 25.98 14.26 2.97
C TYR A 89 26.77 13.27 2.14
N LEU A 90 26.04 12.44 1.43
CA LEU A 90 26.53 11.66 0.29
C LEU A 90 25.70 11.99 -0.95
N GLU A 91 26.27 11.84 -2.12
CA GLU A 91 25.55 11.99 -3.38
C GLU A 91 25.12 10.61 -3.90
N GLU A 92 23.86 10.49 -4.25
CA GLU A 92 23.27 9.25 -4.75
C GLU A 92 22.44 9.55 -6.01
N GLU A 93 22.46 8.64 -6.99
CA GLU A 93 21.66 8.76 -8.20
C GLU A 93 20.18 8.45 -7.87
N MET A 94 19.34 9.42 -8.11
CA MET A 94 17.91 9.42 -7.82
C MET A 94 17.11 9.88 -9.04
N PRO A 95 15.78 9.72 -9.07
CA PRO A 95 14.94 10.31 -10.09
C PRO A 95 15.21 11.82 -10.23
N GLY A 96 15.50 12.26 -11.44
CA GLY A 96 15.86 13.66 -11.73
C GLY A 96 17.32 14.03 -11.51
N GLY A 97 18.24 13.06 -11.34
CA GLY A 97 19.68 13.22 -11.28
C GLY A 97 20.29 13.00 -9.90
N MET A 98 21.56 13.43 -9.73
CA MET A 98 22.26 13.29 -8.44
C MET A 98 21.57 14.12 -7.36
N ARG A 99 21.34 13.49 -6.21
CA ARG A 99 20.73 14.09 -5.01
C ARG A 99 21.62 13.89 -3.80
N ARG A 100 21.54 14.82 -2.86
CA ARG A 100 22.26 14.75 -1.60
C ARG A 100 21.37 14.12 -0.54
N LEU A 101 21.75 12.92 -0.07
CA LEU A 101 21.25 12.39 1.19
C LEU A 101 22.07 13.02 2.32
N SER A 102 21.42 13.76 3.20
CA SER A 102 22.09 14.53 4.25
C SER A 102 21.65 14.10 5.64
N ALA A 103 22.55 14.25 6.59
CA ALA A 103 22.29 14.07 7.99
C ALA A 103 23.02 15.14 8.82
N SER A 104 22.34 15.62 9.88
CA SER A 104 22.96 16.33 11.00
C SER A 104 23.08 15.34 12.15
N PHE A 105 24.22 15.31 12.78
CA PHE A 105 24.54 14.43 13.90
C PHE A 105 24.68 15.26 15.15
N ASP A 106 24.03 14.84 16.24
CA ASP A 106 24.21 15.44 17.56
C ASP A 106 25.62 15.15 18.10
N GLY A 107 26.23 14.09 17.58
CA GLY A 107 27.63 13.72 17.74
C GLY A 107 28.01 12.55 16.84
N LEU A 108 29.27 12.54 16.37
CA LEU A 108 29.89 11.47 15.59
C LEU A 108 31.32 11.31 16.08
N THR A 109 31.83 10.08 16.18
CA THR A 109 33.23 9.81 16.53
C THR A 109 34.17 10.31 15.44
N MET A 110 35.45 10.47 15.77
CA MET A 110 36.46 10.93 14.81
C MET A 110 36.61 9.97 13.61
N GLU A 111 36.46 8.66 13.85
CA GLU A 111 36.55 7.63 12.80
C GLU A 111 35.21 7.46 12.02
N GLU A 112 34.18 8.22 12.34
CA GLU A 112 32.85 8.20 11.73
C GLU A 112 32.10 6.86 11.87
N ASP A 113 32.52 5.96 12.76
CA ASP A 113 32.02 4.60 12.91
C ASP A 113 30.89 4.44 13.93
N GLU A 114 30.78 5.38 14.89
CA GLU A 114 29.71 5.44 15.87
C GLU A 114 29.09 6.86 15.95
N GLY A 115 27.77 6.91 15.98
CA GLY A 115 27.03 8.17 16.11
C GLY A 115 26.27 8.29 17.42
N PHE A 116 25.80 9.49 17.69
CA PHE A 116 24.95 9.85 18.83
C PHE A 116 23.74 10.63 18.35
N GLU A 117 22.56 10.24 18.80
CA GLU A 117 21.29 10.93 18.57
C GLU A 117 20.55 11.11 19.88
N HIS A 118 20.16 12.35 20.18
CA HIS A 118 19.48 12.73 21.42
C HIS A 118 18.01 13.07 21.18
N LYS A 119 17.16 12.66 22.11
CA LYS A 119 15.76 13.12 22.18
C LYS A 119 15.37 13.44 23.61
N GLN A 120 14.48 14.41 23.77
CA GLN A 120 13.87 14.67 25.07
C GLN A 120 13.02 13.46 25.49
N LEU A 121 13.21 12.98 26.72
CA LEU A 121 12.49 11.83 27.27
C LEU A 121 11.01 12.16 27.43
N ASN A 122 10.16 11.34 26.84
CA ASN A 122 8.71 11.45 26.92
C ASN A 122 8.09 10.12 27.41
N ALA A 123 6.78 10.13 27.66
CA ALA A 123 6.07 8.96 28.17
C ALA A 123 6.20 7.73 27.26
N THR A 124 6.19 7.92 25.95
CA THR A 124 6.34 6.82 24.96
C THR A 124 7.74 6.23 25.02
N LEU A 125 8.79 7.06 25.00
CA LEU A 125 10.17 6.58 25.10
C LEU A 125 10.44 5.90 26.44
N ARG A 126 9.93 6.45 27.56
CA ARG A 126 10.04 5.83 28.88
C ARG A 126 9.38 4.45 28.94
N GLN A 127 8.30 4.26 28.18
CA GLN A 127 7.60 2.97 28.10
C GLN A 127 8.37 1.94 27.26
N VAL A 128 9.02 2.37 26.17
CA VAL A 128 9.74 1.51 25.24
C VAL A 128 11.14 1.19 25.74
N MET A 129 11.88 2.20 26.25
CA MET A 129 13.29 2.06 26.65
C MET A 129 13.44 1.44 28.03
N ARG A 130 12.92 0.24 28.22
CA ARG A 130 13.08 -0.56 29.44
C ARG A 130 14.46 -1.24 29.46
N PRO A 131 14.93 -1.72 30.61
CA PRO A 131 16.18 -2.47 30.68
C PRO A 131 16.23 -3.62 29.67
N GLY A 132 17.26 -3.66 28.82
CA GLY A 132 17.41 -4.61 27.73
C GLY A 132 16.81 -4.16 26.40
N CYS A 133 16.27 -2.95 26.31
CA CYS A 133 15.84 -2.33 25.05
C CYS A 133 17.01 -2.24 24.06
N THR A 134 16.71 -2.54 22.79
CA THR A 134 17.60 -2.36 21.65
C THR A 134 17.03 -1.27 20.72
N GLY A 135 17.84 -0.82 19.77
CA GLY A 135 17.38 0.14 18.75
C GLY A 135 16.21 -0.38 17.90
N ALA A 136 16.05 -1.70 17.78
CA ALA A 136 14.94 -2.32 17.07
C ALA A 136 13.58 -2.10 17.75
N ASP A 137 13.57 -1.89 19.07
CA ASP A 137 12.35 -1.66 19.86
C ASP A 137 11.87 -0.21 19.77
N LEU A 138 12.73 0.71 19.30
CA LEU A 138 12.39 2.13 19.19
C LEU A 138 11.28 2.36 18.14
N PRO A 139 10.43 3.38 18.33
CA PRO A 139 9.48 3.82 17.32
C PRO A 139 10.14 4.02 15.95
N LEU A 140 9.47 3.61 14.89
CA LEU A 140 10.00 3.60 13.53
C LEU A 140 10.57 4.96 13.11
N MET A 141 9.95 6.06 13.54
CA MET A 141 10.42 7.42 13.20
C MET A 141 11.88 7.68 13.63
N TYR A 142 12.29 7.20 14.79
CA TYR A 142 13.68 7.36 15.26
C TYR A 142 14.63 6.42 14.52
N ARG A 143 14.20 5.19 14.27
CA ARG A 143 14.96 4.21 13.50
C ARG A 143 15.25 4.69 12.09
N VAL A 144 14.26 5.27 11.41
CA VAL A 144 14.39 5.82 10.04
C VAL A 144 15.39 6.97 10.02
N GLN A 145 15.34 7.88 10.99
CA GLN A 145 16.30 8.99 11.08
C GLN A 145 17.73 8.46 11.28
N MET A 146 17.94 7.58 12.26
CA MET A 146 19.25 7.00 12.57
C MET A 146 19.76 6.12 11.42
N GLN A 147 18.89 5.39 10.76
CA GLN A 147 19.30 4.59 9.60
C GLN A 147 19.84 5.49 8.48
N GLN A 148 19.21 6.62 8.19
CA GLN A 148 19.77 7.54 7.20
C GLN A 148 21.07 8.19 7.69
N GLN A 149 21.22 8.45 8.97
CA GLN A 149 22.50 8.88 9.54
C GLN A 149 23.60 7.83 9.30
N CYS A 150 23.34 6.55 9.57
CA CYS A 150 24.27 5.45 9.26
C CYS A 150 24.60 5.39 7.76
N MET A 151 23.58 5.56 6.88
CA MET A 151 23.80 5.57 5.43
C MET A 151 24.73 6.71 4.98
N VAL A 152 24.62 7.87 5.61
CA VAL A 152 25.41 9.07 5.26
C VAL A 152 26.83 9.00 5.80
N SER A 153 27.02 8.61 7.06
CA SER A 153 28.35 8.54 7.69
C SER A 153 29.09 7.24 7.37
N GLY A 154 28.39 6.13 7.19
CA GLY A 154 28.98 4.80 7.19
C GLY A 154 29.06 4.18 8.59
N ALA A 155 28.58 4.88 9.62
CA ALA A 155 28.55 4.36 11.00
C ALA A 155 27.78 3.05 11.10
N THR A 156 28.32 2.13 11.87
CA THR A 156 27.72 0.80 12.06
C THR A 156 26.60 0.82 13.09
N ARG A 157 26.63 1.78 14.02
CA ARG A 157 25.63 1.95 15.07
C ARG A 157 25.53 3.39 15.57
N ILE A 158 24.40 3.71 16.19
CA ILE A 158 24.13 5.00 16.80
C ILE A 158 23.66 4.79 18.23
N LEU A 159 24.29 5.49 19.17
CA LEU A 159 23.81 5.56 20.56
C LEU A 159 22.60 6.49 20.61
N PHE A 160 21.42 5.92 20.79
CA PHE A 160 20.20 6.67 21.01
C PHE A 160 20.06 6.98 22.49
N VAL A 161 19.97 8.25 22.84
CA VAL A 161 19.80 8.72 24.22
C VAL A 161 18.51 9.52 24.36
N ALA A 162 17.71 9.19 25.35
CA ALA A 162 16.54 9.98 25.75
C ALA A 162 16.74 10.47 27.17
N SER A 163 16.73 11.79 27.39
CA SER A 163 16.98 12.34 28.71
C SER A 163 15.99 13.45 29.11
N ASP A 164 15.80 13.59 30.42
CA ASP A 164 14.99 14.60 31.06
C ASP A 164 15.87 15.43 32.01
N TRP A 165 15.68 16.75 32.03
CA TRP A 165 16.51 17.71 32.71
C TRP A 165 15.66 18.71 33.48
N ASP A 166 16.09 19.12 34.65
CA ASP A 166 15.44 20.19 35.40
C ASP A 166 15.69 21.58 34.79
N ALA A 167 15.06 22.60 35.39
CA ALA A 167 15.20 23.97 34.92
C ALA A 167 16.63 24.52 35.08
N GLU A 168 17.37 24.01 36.03
CA GLU A 168 18.77 24.36 36.36
C GLU A 168 19.77 23.64 35.44
N GLY A 169 19.33 22.64 34.64
CA GLY A 169 20.16 21.87 33.73
C GLY A 169 20.82 20.65 34.37
N ASN A 170 20.29 20.16 35.50
CA ASN A 170 20.75 18.92 36.10
C ASN A 170 19.98 17.74 35.47
N LEU A 171 20.67 16.62 35.26
CA LEU A 171 20.09 15.40 34.72
C LEU A 171 19.12 14.78 35.74
N VAL A 172 17.86 14.63 35.35
CA VAL A 172 16.81 13.98 36.13
C VAL A 172 16.73 12.49 35.81
N GLU A 173 16.68 12.14 34.51
CA GLU A 173 16.59 10.77 34.05
C GLU A 173 17.26 10.65 32.69
N MET A 174 17.99 9.57 32.44
CA MET A 174 18.58 9.27 31.13
C MET A 174 18.44 7.77 30.83
N LEU A 175 17.90 7.48 29.66
CA LEU A 175 17.78 6.14 29.08
C LEU A 175 18.56 6.09 27.77
N HIS A 176 19.18 4.96 27.47
CA HIS A 176 19.90 4.79 26.21
C HIS A 176 19.80 3.38 25.68
N CYS A 177 19.96 3.22 24.38
CA CYS A 177 20.14 1.94 23.71
C CYS A 177 20.93 2.12 22.40
N TRP A 178 21.52 1.05 21.91
CA TRP A 178 22.22 1.06 20.64
C TRP A 178 21.26 0.72 19.49
N TYR A 179 21.28 1.54 18.46
CA TYR A 179 20.68 1.27 17.17
C TYR A 179 21.77 0.70 16.24
N GLU A 180 21.60 -0.54 15.81
CA GLU A 180 22.45 -1.19 14.81
C GLU A 180 21.91 -0.91 13.40
N THR A 181 22.80 -0.76 12.42
CA THR A 181 22.39 -0.52 11.02
C THR A 181 21.52 -1.66 10.48
N ASP A 182 20.44 -1.30 9.79
CA ASP A 182 19.46 -2.21 9.20
C ASP A 182 19.46 -2.03 7.67
N LEU A 183 20.05 -2.99 6.96
CA LEU A 183 20.18 -2.93 5.50
C LEU A 183 18.82 -2.97 4.78
N VAL A 184 17.81 -3.61 5.38
CA VAL A 184 16.45 -3.66 4.83
C VAL A 184 15.83 -2.27 4.94
N LEU A 185 15.92 -1.65 6.12
CA LEU A 185 15.42 -0.29 6.33
C LEU A 185 16.16 0.73 5.45
N ALA A 186 17.48 0.55 5.22
CA ALA A 186 18.24 1.39 4.28
C ALA A 186 17.69 1.33 2.85
N GLN A 187 17.33 0.14 2.37
CA GLN A 187 16.70 -0.02 1.05
C GLN A 187 15.32 0.63 0.99
N GLN A 188 14.53 0.50 2.06
CA GLN A 188 13.21 1.14 2.17
C GLN A 188 13.32 2.67 2.12
N ILE A 189 14.29 3.24 2.82
CA ILE A 189 14.55 4.69 2.80
C ILE A 189 14.93 5.14 1.39
N ARG A 190 15.81 4.42 0.68
CA ARG A 190 16.15 4.74 -0.72
C ARG A 190 14.93 4.67 -1.65
N ALA A 191 14.15 3.60 -1.54
CA ALA A 191 12.92 3.45 -2.31
C ALA A 191 11.92 4.57 -1.98
N GLY A 192 11.77 4.91 -0.71
CA GLY A 192 10.90 5.98 -0.25
C GLY A 192 11.28 7.34 -0.82
N TRP A 193 12.56 7.70 -0.83
CA TRP A 193 13.04 8.93 -1.42
C TRP A 193 12.83 8.96 -2.94
N ARG A 194 13.06 7.86 -3.65
CA ARG A 194 12.77 7.77 -5.09
C ARG A 194 11.30 8.04 -5.38
N HIS A 195 10.39 7.38 -4.68
CA HIS A 195 8.95 7.61 -4.85
C HIS A 195 8.52 9.01 -4.44
N LEU A 196 9.11 9.57 -3.40
CA LEU A 196 8.81 10.95 -3.00
C LEU A 196 9.23 11.94 -4.10
N LEU A 197 10.40 11.76 -4.72
CA LEU A 197 10.88 12.61 -5.79
C LEU A 197 10.03 12.50 -7.07
N GLU A 198 9.48 11.31 -7.36
CA GLU A 198 8.49 11.11 -8.42
C GLU A 198 7.21 11.91 -8.13
N ASP A 199 6.72 11.84 -6.89
CA ASP A 199 5.53 12.60 -6.47
C ASP A 199 5.79 14.12 -6.46
N VAL A 200 7.00 14.57 -6.07
CA VAL A 200 7.43 15.97 -6.17
C VAL A 200 7.44 16.45 -7.62
N ALA A 201 7.95 15.63 -8.54
CA ALA A 201 7.96 15.97 -9.97
C ALA A 201 6.56 16.01 -10.60
N ALA A 202 5.64 15.19 -10.07
CA ALA A 202 4.24 15.14 -10.50
C ALA A 202 3.36 16.18 -9.78
N TYR A 203 3.89 16.86 -8.76
CA TYR A 203 3.13 17.80 -7.94
C TYR A 203 2.61 18.97 -8.78
N GLN A 204 1.30 19.14 -8.77
CA GLN A 204 0.64 20.32 -9.32
C GLN A 204 0.10 21.12 -8.14
N PRO A 205 0.48 22.39 -7.97
CA PRO A 205 -0.13 23.23 -6.95
C PRO A 205 -1.65 23.26 -7.19
N ASP A 206 -2.40 22.68 -6.26
CA ASP A 206 -3.85 22.81 -6.31
C ASP A 206 -4.19 24.29 -6.32
N SER A 207 -4.87 24.74 -7.37
CA SER A 207 -5.36 26.10 -7.54
C SER A 207 -6.49 26.42 -6.56
N GLY A 208 -6.37 25.95 -5.32
CA GLY A 208 -7.31 26.35 -4.29
C GLY A 208 -7.57 25.41 -3.13
N ASN A 209 -6.61 24.93 -2.34
CA ASN A 209 -6.96 24.41 -1.01
C ASN A 209 -5.79 24.34 -0.02
N GLY A 210 -4.96 25.37 0.03
CA GLY A 210 -4.10 25.66 1.18
C GLY A 210 -4.71 26.72 2.09
N ASP A 211 -5.99 27.02 1.92
CA ASP A 211 -6.67 27.99 2.77
C ASP A 211 -6.85 27.42 4.18
N VAL A 212 -6.25 28.08 5.14
CA VAL A 212 -6.67 28.01 6.54
C VAL A 212 -8.20 28.11 6.52
N LEU A 213 -8.90 27.07 6.95
CA LEU A 213 -10.36 27.07 7.03
C LEU A 213 -10.81 28.36 7.70
N LYS A 214 -11.51 29.20 6.96
CA LYS A 214 -12.14 30.40 7.53
C LYS A 214 -13.20 29.95 8.51
N PRO A 215 -13.52 30.77 9.54
CA PRO A 215 -14.65 30.45 10.41
C PRO A 215 -15.87 30.07 9.59
N ALA A 216 -16.48 28.94 9.93
CA ALA A 216 -17.61 28.40 9.19
C ALA A 216 -18.72 29.44 9.08
N LYS A 217 -19.18 29.71 7.86
CA LYS A 217 -20.25 30.66 7.58
C LYS A 217 -21.59 29.95 7.70
N ARG A 218 -22.52 30.61 8.35
CA ARG A 218 -23.92 30.24 8.41
C ARG A 218 -24.77 31.39 7.82
N PRO A 219 -26.03 31.17 7.40
CA PRO A 219 -26.93 32.24 7.02
C PRO A 219 -27.06 33.27 8.16
N ASP A 220 -27.36 34.51 7.79
CA ASP A 220 -27.62 35.57 8.77
C ASP A 220 -28.80 35.18 9.66
N ASN A 221 -28.78 35.68 10.92
CA ASN A 221 -29.86 35.40 11.84
C ASN A 221 -31.17 35.99 11.30
N LEU A 222 -32.25 35.21 11.42
CA LEU A 222 -33.58 35.71 11.10
C LEU A 222 -33.92 36.86 12.05
N PRO A 223 -34.67 37.87 11.58
CA PRO A 223 -35.17 38.93 12.43
C PRO A 223 -36.02 38.34 13.57
N ALA A 224 -36.13 39.06 14.69
CA ALA A 224 -36.95 38.59 15.80
C ALA A 224 -38.44 38.50 15.37
N LEU A 225 -39.08 37.38 15.67
CA LEU A 225 -40.53 37.24 15.51
C LEU A 225 -41.22 38.01 16.64
N LEU A 226 -41.92 39.08 16.27
CA LEU A 226 -42.70 39.89 17.20
C LEU A 226 -44.18 39.50 17.10
N VAL A 227 -44.72 39.02 18.21
CA VAL A 227 -46.15 38.69 18.35
C VAL A 227 -46.63 39.27 19.67
N GLU A 228 -47.52 40.22 19.63
CA GLU A 228 -48.19 40.82 20.81
C GLU A 228 -49.62 40.30 20.85
N VAL A 229 -49.98 39.67 21.96
CA VAL A 229 -51.25 39.01 22.16
C VAL A 229 -51.96 39.63 23.36
N GLN A 230 -53.21 40.13 23.15
CA GLN A 230 -54.13 40.56 24.21
C GLN A 230 -55.50 39.98 23.95
N GLY A 231 -55.70 38.67 24.24
CA GLY A 231 -56.92 37.92 23.89
C GLY A 231 -57.07 37.57 22.39
N SER A 232 -56.47 38.38 21.50
CA SER A 232 -56.28 38.16 20.08
C SER A 232 -54.92 38.72 19.66
N VAL A 233 -54.41 38.38 18.48
CA VAL A 233 -53.15 38.92 17.93
C VAL A 233 -53.38 40.41 17.59
N VAL A 234 -52.78 41.30 18.40
CA VAL A 234 -52.92 42.77 18.22
C VAL A 234 -51.87 43.31 17.24
N ARG A 235 -50.64 42.77 17.28
CA ARG A 235 -49.53 43.14 16.38
C ARG A 235 -48.67 41.94 16.06
N SER A 236 -48.30 41.79 14.79
CA SER A 236 -47.40 40.70 14.37
C SER A 236 -46.66 41.11 13.10
N ASN A 237 -45.37 40.73 13.02
CA ASN A 237 -44.57 40.78 11.79
C ASN A 237 -44.46 39.39 11.13
N LEU A 238 -45.41 38.52 11.38
CA LEU A 238 -45.36 37.10 11.02
C LEU A 238 -45.20 36.86 9.51
N GLU A 239 -45.98 37.51 8.68
CA GLU A 239 -45.94 37.25 7.22
C GLU A 239 -44.64 37.75 6.57
N PRO A 240 -44.15 38.97 6.85
CA PRO A 240 -42.83 39.37 6.42
C PRO A 240 -41.71 38.48 6.97
N PHE A 241 -41.81 38.03 8.23
CA PHE A 241 -40.87 37.09 8.84
C PHE A 241 -40.87 35.75 8.10
N ARG A 242 -42.06 35.17 7.83
CA ARG A 242 -42.21 33.91 7.13
C ARG A 242 -41.59 33.95 5.73
N GLN A 243 -41.90 35.00 4.96
CA GLN A 243 -41.37 35.18 3.61
C GLN A 243 -39.84 35.28 3.62
N HIS A 244 -39.28 36.05 4.51
CA HIS A 244 -37.84 36.21 4.66
C HIS A 244 -37.16 34.89 5.09
N ALA A 245 -37.72 34.22 6.09
CA ALA A 245 -37.19 32.95 6.58
C ALA A 245 -37.18 31.86 5.49
N LEU A 246 -38.26 31.74 4.72
CA LEU A 246 -38.34 30.79 3.62
C LEU A 246 -37.37 31.12 2.48
N ALA A 247 -37.16 32.40 2.18
CA ALA A 247 -36.16 32.83 1.20
C ALA A 247 -34.75 32.44 1.63
N VAL A 248 -34.34 32.78 2.87
CA VAL A 248 -33.03 32.42 3.43
C VAL A 248 -32.82 30.90 3.45
N ILE A 249 -33.82 30.11 3.88
CA ILE A 249 -33.74 28.65 3.89
C ILE A 249 -33.61 28.10 2.45
N GLY A 250 -34.31 28.74 1.49
CA GLY A 250 -34.24 28.34 0.08
C GLY A 250 -32.86 28.53 -0.55
N GLU A 251 -32.15 29.59 -0.19
CA GLU A 251 -30.83 29.96 -0.72
C GLU A 251 -29.66 29.13 -0.14
N ILE A 252 -29.91 28.27 0.86
CA ILE A 252 -28.87 27.44 1.44
C ILE A 252 -28.22 26.53 0.39
N LYS A 253 -26.90 26.66 0.23
CA LYS A 253 -26.08 25.89 -0.71
C LYS A 253 -26.15 24.38 -0.40
N THR A 254 -26.40 23.58 -1.42
CA THR A 254 -26.48 22.10 -1.32
C THR A 254 -25.37 21.39 -2.12
N GLU A 255 -24.62 22.12 -2.94
CA GLU A 255 -23.45 21.58 -3.65
C GLU A 255 -22.20 21.75 -2.79
N LEU A 256 -21.64 20.65 -2.32
CA LEU A 256 -20.50 20.62 -1.40
C LEU A 256 -19.30 19.98 -2.11
N GLN A 257 -18.20 20.72 -2.22
CA GLN A 257 -16.98 20.28 -2.91
C GLN A 257 -15.71 20.45 -2.07
N THR A 258 -15.65 21.49 -1.22
CA THR A 258 -14.47 21.84 -0.44
C THR A 258 -14.67 21.61 1.05
N ASP A 259 -13.58 21.50 1.82
CA ASP A 259 -13.64 21.42 3.29
C ASP A 259 -14.37 22.62 3.90
N GLN A 260 -14.25 23.82 3.31
CA GLN A 260 -15.02 25.00 3.71
C GLN A 260 -16.53 24.82 3.47
N ASP A 261 -16.93 24.24 2.33
CA ASP A 261 -18.35 23.95 2.06
C ASP A 261 -18.94 22.99 3.10
N PHE A 262 -18.18 21.98 3.52
CA PHE A 262 -18.61 21.05 4.55
C PHE A 262 -18.72 21.71 5.93
N ALA A 263 -17.76 22.56 6.29
CA ALA A 263 -17.80 23.31 7.54
C ALA A 263 -18.98 24.28 7.58
N ASP A 264 -19.23 24.99 6.49
CA ASP A 264 -20.36 25.92 6.34
C ASP A 264 -21.70 25.16 6.38
N ALA A 265 -21.79 23.99 5.75
CA ALA A 265 -23.00 23.16 5.77
C ALA A 265 -23.29 22.61 7.18
N GLU A 266 -22.29 22.14 7.90
CA GLU A 266 -22.44 21.65 9.29
C GLU A 266 -22.87 22.79 10.24
N ALA A 267 -22.27 23.98 10.10
CA ALA A 267 -22.70 25.17 10.85
C ALA A 267 -24.15 25.57 10.51
N THR A 268 -24.53 25.46 9.26
CA THR A 268 -25.90 25.73 8.80
C THR A 268 -26.92 24.72 9.34
N VAL A 269 -26.57 23.43 9.38
CA VAL A 269 -27.39 22.38 10.01
C VAL A 269 -27.65 22.70 11.48
N LYS A 270 -26.59 23.08 12.20
CA LYS A 270 -26.72 23.48 13.60
C LYS A 270 -27.59 24.73 13.79
N TRP A 271 -27.39 25.75 12.95
CA TRP A 271 -28.19 26.96 12.95
C TRP A 271 -29.68 26.70 12.69
N LEU A 272 -30.01 25.85 11.69
CA LEU A 272 -31.41 25.47 11.40
C LEU A 272 -32.07 24.78 12.59
N LYS A 273 -31.33 23.97 13.33
CA LYS A 273 -31.84 23.24 14.49
C LYS A 273 -31.98 24.13 15.72
N ASP A 274 -30.93 24.84 16.09
CA ASP A 274 -30.80 25.48 17.39
C ASP A 274 -31.35 26.95 17.36
N ASP A 275 -31.05 27.68 16.28
CA ASP A 275 -31.41 29.10 16.16
C ASP A 275 -32.76 29.31 15.43
N VAL A 276 -33.14 28.43 14.49
CA VAL A 276 -34.41 28.60 13.75
C VAL A 276 -35.50 27.73 14.37
N ALA A 277 -35.40 26.41 14.30
CA ALA A 277 -36.49 25.54 14.71
C ALA A 277 -36.75 25.57 16.23
N ALA A 278 -35.68 25.60 17.06
CA ALA A 278 -35.84 25.63 18.52
C ALA A 278 -36.45 26.96 19.02
N GLN A 279 -35.99 28.11 18.47
CA GLN A 279 -36.52 29.42 18.85
C GLN A 279 -37.96 29.59 18.42
N LEU A 280 -38.34 29.14 17.21
CA LEU A 280 -39.71 29.17 16.75
C LEU A 280 -40.65 28.26 17.53
N LYS A 281 -40.19 27.08 17.96
CA LYS A 281 -40.93 26.20 18.86
C LYS A 281 -41.15 26.82 20.22
N ALA A 282 -40.13 27.52 20.78
CA ALA A 282 -40.29 28.26 22.03
C ALA A 282 -41.25 29.44 21.90
N ALA A 283 -41.15 30.21 20.81
CA ALA A 283 -42.09 31.30 20.54
C ALA A 283 -43.54 30.83 20.38
N LYS A 284 -43.77 29.69 19.70
CA LYS A 284 -45.07 29.04 19.59
C LYS A 284 -45.62 28.62 20.95
N GLN A 285 -44.81 27.99 21.80
CA GLN A 285 -45.23 27.60 23.16
C GLN A 285 -45.57 28.80 24.02
N HIS A 286 -44.78 29.90 23.93
CA HIS A 286 -45.09 31.13 24.65
C HIS A 286 -46.42 31.77 24.20
N ALA A 287 -46.69 31.81 22.89
CA ALA A 287 -47.93 32.32 22.35
C ALA A 287 -49.15 31.46 22.75
N MET A 288 -48.98 30.11 22.79
CA MET A 288 -50.05 29.19 23.24
C MET A 288 -50.47 29.42 24.69
N ALA A 289 -49.59 29.93 25.54
CA ALA A 289 -49.89 30.20 26.93
C ALA A 289 -50.76 31.45 27.13
N GLN A 290 -50.96 32.28 26.08
CA GLN A 290 -51.57 33.59 26.20
C GLN A 290 -52.92 33.80 25.51
N ALA A 291 -53.37 32.94 24.60
CA ALA A 291 -54.66 33.16 23.89
C ALA A 291 -55.23 31.95 23.13
N ALA A 292 -56.56 31.92 22.99
CA ALA A 292 -57.32 30.83 22.38
C ALA A 292 -57.54 30.93 20.84
N ASP A 293 -57.13 32.02 20.16
CA ASP A 293 -57.45 32.26 18.74
C ASP A 293 -56.21 32.59 17.89
N ILE A 294 -55.27 31.60 17.81
CA ILE A 294 -53.95 31.82 17.19
C ILE A 294 -53.66 30.79 16.07
N ASP A 295 -54.69 30.20 15.49
CA ASP A 295 -54.53 29.10 14.52
C ASP A 295 -53.75 29.50 13.26
N SER A 296 -53.93 30.71 12.73
CA SER A 296 -53.21 31.25 11.58
C SER A 296 -51.73 31.53 11.87
N LEU A 297 -51.43 32.03 13.08
CA LEU A 297 -50.07 32.25 13.55
C LEU A 297 -49.31 30.91 13.65
N PHE A 298 -49.96 29.90 14.22
CA PHE A 298 -49.33 28.59 14.37
C PHE A 298 -49.05 27.92 13.04
N ARG A 299 -49.98 27.95 12.09
CA ARG A 299 -49.76 27.43 10.74
C ARG A 299 -48.56 28.08 10.04
N ALA A 300 -48.41 29.40 10.18
CA ALA A 300 -47.28 30.11 9.57
C ALA A 300 -45.95 29.77 10.27
N ILE A 301 -45.91 29.68 11.59
CA ILE A 301 -44.73 29.24 12.35
C ILE A 301 -44.37 27.78 11.99
N ASP A 302 -45.37 26.90 11.96
CA ASP A 302 -45.18 25.48 11.61
C ASP A 302 -44.64 25.34 10.20
N SER A 303 -45.09 26.12 9.22
CA SER A 303 -44.56 26.08 7.86
C SER A 303 -43.05 26.42 7.79
N VAL A 304 -42.58 27.36 8.62
CA VAL A 304 -41.15 27.73 8.68
C VAL A 304 -40.36 26.62 9.39
N ILE A 305 -40.90 26.06 10.48
CA ILE A 305 -40.28 24.96 11.19
C ILE A 305 -40.14 23.73 10.28
N GLU A 306 -41.19 23.36 9.55
CA GLU A 306 -41.18 22.25 8.60
C GLU A 306 -40.18 22.47 7.47
N ALA A 307 -40.11 23.70 6.91
CA ALA A 307 -39.11 24.04 5.91
C ALA A 307 -37.69 23.95 6.44
N ALA A 308 -37.43 24.45 7.66
CA ALA A 308 -36.13 24.37 8.32
C ALA A 308 -35.73 22.92 8.63
N ASP A 309 -36.63 22.12 9.21
CA ASP A 309 -36.38 20.73 9.52
C ASP A 309 -36.18 19.88 8.25
N SER A 310 -36.98 20.13 7.21
CA SER A 310 -36.83 19.46 5.90
C SER A 310 -35.50 19.78 5.25
N LYS A 311 -35.12 21.08 5.21
CA LYS A 311 -33.83 21.50 4.64
C LYS A 311 -32.64 20.95 5.45
N ARG A 312 -32.75 20.97 6.78
CA ARG A 312 -31.74 20.39 7.67
C ARG A 312 -31.52 18.90 7.39
N LEU A 313 -32.60 18.12 7.35
CA LEU A 313 -32.51 16.68 7.08
C LEU A 313 -31.97 16.38 5.68
N HIS A 314 -32.35 17.21 4.70
CA HIS A 314 -31.82 17.10 3.34
C HIS A 314 -30.32 17.39 3.31
N LEU A 315 -29.89 18.47 3.95
CA LEU A 315 -28.48 18.85 4.01
C LEU A 315 -27.63 17.82 4.77
N GLU A 316 -28.12 17.30 5.89
CA GLU A 316 -27.45 16.19 6.63
C GLU A 316 -27.23 14.97 5.75
N LYS A 317 -28.23 14.58 4.94
CA LYS A 317 -28.10 13.46 3.99
C LYS A 317 -27.05 13.76 2.91
N ILE A 318 -27.07 14.97 2.35
CA ILE A 318 -26.09 15.38 1.32
C ILE A 318 -24.67 15.36 1.92
N VAL A 319 -24.47 15.97 3.08
CA VAL A 319 -23.16 15.99 3.76
C VAL A 319 -22.63 14.56 3.96
N LYS A 320 -23.49 13.67 4.48
CA LYS A 320 -23.12 12.27 4.71
C LYS A 320 -22.79 11.54 3.40
N ALA A 321 -23.67 11.63 2.41
CA ALA A 321 -23.49 10.96 1.11
C ALA A 321 -22.23 11.46 0.40
N ARG A 322 -22.00 12.77 0.38
CA ARG A 322 -20.84 13.36 -0.29
C ARG A 322 -19.52 13.03 0.39
N LYS A 323 -19.51 12.97 1.74
CA LYS A 323 -18.33 12.51 2.49
C LYS A 323 -17.96 11.06 2.17
N GLU A 324 -18.93 10.17 2.04
CA GLU A 324 -18.68 8.79 1.66
C GLU A 324 -18.22 8.66 0.20
N GLU A 325 -18.82 9.44 -0.70
CA GLU A 325 -18.40 9.49 -2.10
C GLU A 325 -16.95 9.97 -2.24
N ILE A 326 -16.58 11.07 -1.58
CA ILE A 326 -15.19 11.57 -1.59
C ILE A 326 -14.21 10.53 -1.05
N ARG A 327 -14.55 9.82 0.03
CA ARG A 327 -13.71 8.75 0.57
C ARG A 327 -13.53 7.62 -0.43
N PHE A 328 -14.61 7.24 -1.10
CA PHE A 328 -14.57 6.21 -2.12
C PHE A 328 -13.68 6.63 -3.30
N ASP A 329 -13.87 7.84 -3.83
CA ASP A 329 -13.09 8.37 -4.94
C ASP A 329 -11.60 8.48 -4.63
N ILE A 330 -11.24 8.90 -3.40
CA ILE A 330 -9.86 8.97 -2.94
C ILE A 330 -9.26 7.55 -2.90
N ALA A 331 -9.97 6.58 -2.32
CA ALA A 331 -9.49 5.21 -2.24
C ALA A 331 -9.36 4.55 -3.62
N GLU A 332 -10.30 4.79 -4.52
CA GLU A 332 -10.28 4.25 -5.89
C GLU A 332 -9.10 4.80 -6.69
N ARG A 333 -8.85 6.11 -6.63
CA ARG A 333 -7.70 6.74 -7.28
C ARG A 333 -6.38 6.20 -6.74
N ALA A 334 -6.27 6.04 -5.43
CA ALA A 334 -5.07 5.47 -4.82
C ALA A 334 -4.85 4.00 -5.23
N GLN A 335 -5.90 3.20 -5.28
CA GLN A 335 -5.81 1.81 -5.75
C GLN A 335 -5.44 1.75 -7.24
N ALA A 336 -5.96 2.62 -8.07
CA ALA A 336 -5.59 2.73 -9.49
C ALA A 336 -4.09 3.08 -9.64
N ALA A 337 -3.59 4.05 -8.87
CA ALA A 337 -2.18 4.43 -8.86
C ALA A 337 -1.26 3.30 -8.36
N LEU A 338 -1.72 2.49 -7.40
CA LEU A 338 -0.99 1.30 -6.95
C LEU A 338 -0.96 0.22 -8.04
N ASN A 339 -2.08 -0.02 -8.72
CA ASN A 339 -2.16 -0.99 -9.82
C ASN A 339 -1.23 -0.59 -10.99
N ASP A 340 -1.20 0.69 -11.36
CA ASP A 340 -0.28 1.21 -12.38
C ASP A 340 1.20 1.01 -11.99
N HIS A 341 1.52 1.23 -10.71
CA HIS A 341 2.86 0.97 -10.19
C HIS A 341 3.24 -0.51 -10.27
N VAL A 342 2.33 -1.42 -9.88
CA VAL A 342 2.52 -2.88 -9.98
C VAL A 342 2.72 -3.29 -11.44
N GLU A 343 1.98 -2.70 -12.37
CA GLU A 343 2.11 -2.99 -13.80
C GLU A 343 3.49 -2.56 -14.33
N LYS A 344 3.98 -1.36 -13.98
CA LYS A 344 5.33 -0.91 -14.33
C LYS A 344 6.42 -1.84 -13.79
N LEU A 345 6.26 -2.34 -12.57
CA LEU A 345 7.19 -3.31 -11.98
C LEU A 345 7.14 -4.66 -12.71
N ASN A 346 5.95 -5.14 -13.08
CA ASN A 346 5.80 -6.35 -13.88
C ASN A 346 6.42 -6.21 -15.29
N GLN A 347 6.32 -5.03 -15.91
CA GLN A 347 7.02 -4.73 -17.17
C GLN A 347 8.54 -4.78 -16.97
N ARG A 348 9.08 -4.21 -15.89
CA ARG A 348 10.50 -4.29 -15.53
C ARG A 348 10.96 -5.74 -15.31
N LEU A 349 10.15 -6.56 -14.66
CA LEU A 349 10.42 -7.97 -14.42
C LEU A 349 10.27 -8.84 -15.69
N GLY A 350 9.67 -8.32 -16.77
CA GLY A 350 9.42 -9.03 -18.02
C GLY A 350 8.27 -10.03 -17.96
N SER A 351 7.53 -10.11 -16.86
CA SER A 351 6.38 -11.02 -16.68
C SER A 351 5.49 -10.56 -15.54
N PRO A 352 4.18 -10.89 -15.54
CA PRO A 352 3.21 -10.47 -14.53
C PRO A 352 3.31 -11.32 -13.25
N TRP A 353 4.49 -11.35 -12.64
CA TRP A 353 4.74 -12.16 -11.44
C TRP A 353 4.19 -11.53 -10.15
N LEU A 354 4.09 -10.21 -10.11
CA LEU A 354 3.39 -9.51 -9.04
C LEU A 354 1.89 -9.60 -9.32
N GLY A 355 1.16 -10.25 -8.43
CA GLY A 355 -0.29 -10.36 -8.51
C GLY A 355 -1.00 -9.06 -8.14
N ARG A 356 -2.33 -9.16 -7.95
CA ARG A 356 -3.12 -8.02 -7.49
C ARG A 356 -2.77 -7.67 -6.05
N ILE A 357 -2.37 -6.42 -5.83
CA ILE A 357 -2.02 -5.87 -4.52
C ILE A 357 -3.04 -4.80 -4.15
N THR A 358 -3.53 -4.86 -2.92
CA THR A 358 -4.50 -3.88 -2.39
C THR A 358 -3.88 -3.08 -1.26
N GLY A 359 -4.19 -1.77 -1.22
CA GLY A 359 -3.85 -0.90 -0.10
C GLY A 359 -4.93 -0.90 0.98
N ALA A 360 -4.54 -0.61 2.22
CA ALA A 360 -5.45 -0.46 3.35
C ALA A 360 -6.02 0.98 3.43
N PHE A 361 -6.41 1.57 2.29
CA PHE A 361 -6.78 2.98 2.18
C PHE A 361 -7.96 3.35 3.08
N GLY A 362 -8.97 2.50 3.22
CA GLY A 362 -10.11 2.72 4.11
C GLY A 362 -9.70 2.82 5.58
N GLU A 363 -8.79 1.97 6.02
CA GLU A 363 -8.25 2.02 7.40
C GLU A 363 -7.37 3.26 7.61
N ALA A 364 -6.56 3.65 6.63
CA ALA A 364 -5.74 4.86 6.71
C ALA A 364 -6.58 6.12 6.89
N MET A 365 -7.74 6.18 6.25
CA MET A 365 -8.69 7.31 6.36
C MET A 365 -9.51 7.31 7.66
N LYS A 366 -9.44 6.27 8.48
CA LYS A 366 -10.23 6.17 9.72
C LYS A 366 -9.88 7.29 10.70
N GLY A 367 -10.90 7.96 11.21
CA GLY A 367 -10.74 9.08 12.15
C GLY A 367 -10.35 10.42 11.51
N LYS A 368 -10.07 10.47 10.21
CA LYS A 368 -9.79 11.71 9.48
C LYS A 368 -11.10 12.43 9.14
N LYS A 369 -11.11 13.76 9.26
CA LYS A 369 -12.35 14.56 9.17
C LYS A 369 -12.40 15.48 7.95
N THR A 370 -11.25 15.97 7.46
CA THR A 370 -11.16 16.90 6.33
C THR A 370 -10.71 16.17 5.07
N VAL A 371 -11.05 16.69 3.89
CA VAL A 371 -10.61 16.12 2.60
C VAL A 371 -9.09 16.10 2.53
N ALA A 372 -8.43 17.17 2.97
CA ALA A 372 -6.98 17.25 3.01
C ALA A 372 -6.34 16.12 3.86
N THR A 373 -6.85 15.87 5.07
CA THR A 373 -6.32 14.80 5.94
C THR A 373 -6.67 13.40 5.45
N LEU A 374 -7.77 13.22 4.74
CA LEU A 374 -8.12 11.96 4.08
C LEU A 374 -7.14 11.67 2.94
N GLN A 375 -6.87 12.66 2.10
CA GLN A 375 -5.93 12.55 0.99
C GLN A 375 -4.52 12.24 1.49
N ASP A 376 -3.98 13.02 2.45
CA ASP A 376 -2.65 12.83 3.02
C ASP A 376 -2.46 11.42 3.63
N ALA A 377 -3.44 10.95 4.41
CA ALA A 377 -3.40 9.61 4.97
C ALA A 377 -3.40 8.50 3.89
N THR A 378 -4.16 8.72 2.82
CA THR A 378 -4.24 7.79 1.69
C THR A 378 -2.93 7.80 0.87
N ASP A 379 -2.36 8.97 0.61
CA ASP A 379 -1.09 9.11 -0.11
C ASP A 379 0.08 8.50 0.69
N THR A 380 0.06 8.64 2.00
CA THR A 380 1.02 7.99 2.91
C THR A 380 0.93 6.47 2.79
N GLU A 381 -0.28 5.89 2.84
CA GLU A 381 -0.49 4.45 2.68
C GLU A 381 -0.11 3.98 1.27
N LEU A 382 -0.43 4.76 0.23
CA LEU A 382 -0.04 4.47 -1.14
C LEU A 382 1.50 4.41 -1.28
N ALA A 383 2.21 5.40 -0.72
CA ALA A 383 3.66 5.43 -0.73
C ALA A 383 4.26 4.22 0.00
N ARG A 384 3.75 3.89 1.17
CA ARG A 384 4.16 2.69 1.92
C ARG A 384 3.99 1.42 1.09
N ARG A 385 2.83 1.25 0.44
CA ARG A 385 2.57 0.09 -0.43
C ARG A 385 3.47 0.06 -1.65
N LYS A 386 3.73 1.20 -2.30
CA LYS A 386 4.67 1.26 -3.42
C LYS A 386 6.09 0.83 -3.00
N ILE A 387 6.56 1.24 -1.82
CA ILE A 387 7.85 0.82 -1.27
C ILE A 387 7.88 -0.69 -1.08
N GLU A 388 6.90 -1.26 -0.38
CA GLU A 388 6.81 -2.71 -0.12
C GLU A 388 6.82 -3.54 -1.43
N VAL A 389 6.06 -3.08 -2.42
CA VAL A 389 5.96 -3.79 -3.72
C VAL A 389 7.24 -3.64 -4.53
N SER A 390 7.91 -2.49 -4.46
CA SER A 390 9.20 -2.29 -5.12
C SER A 390 10.28 -3.20 -4.53
N GLU A 391 10.35 -3.33 -3.22
CA GLU A 391 11.26 -4.29 -2.55
C GLU A 391 11.00 -5.73 -2.98
N LEU A 392 9.72 -6.09 -3.08
CA LEU A 392 9.33 -7.41 -3.55
C LEU A 392 9.80 -7.65 -4.99
N ALA A 393 9.62 -6.67 -5.87
CA ALA A 393 10.07 -6.72 -7.25
C ALA A 393 11.60 -6.81 -7.34
N ASP A 394 12.33 -6.02 -6.56
CA ASP A 394 13.80 -6.04 -6.53
C ASP A 394 14.33 -7.40 -6.06
N ARG A 395 13.70 -7.99 -5.04
CA ARG A 395 14.02 -9.33 -4.58
C ARG A 395 13.77 -10.38 -5.67
N MET A 396 12.62 -10.30 -6.35
CA MET A 396 12.30 -11.18 -7.46
C MET A 396 13.29 -11.03 -8.63
N GLU A 397 13.75 -9.82 -8.90
CA GLU A 397 14.76 -9.57 -9.93
C GLU A 397 16.12 -10.20 -9.57
N ILE A 398 16.56 -10.06 -8.32
CA ILE A 398 17.77 -10.70 -7.79
C ILE A 398 17.65 -12.22 -7.94
N ASN A 399 16.55 -12.80 -7.49
CA ASN A 399 16.28 -14.23 -7.56
C ASN A 399 16.20 -14.72 -9.02
N ARG A 400 15.62 -13.93 -9.92
CA ARG A 400 15.57 -14.23 -11.35
C ARG A 400 16.97 -14.27 -11.98
N ARG A 401 17.83 -13.30 -11.64
CA ARG A 401 19.21 -13.26 -12.12
C ARG A 401 20.03 -14.45 -11.63
N ALA A 402 19.78 -14.92 -10.41
CA ALA A 402 20.44 -16.09 -9.84
C ALA A 402 20.11 -17.41 -10.54
N LEU A 403 19.09 -17.43 -11.43
CA LEU A 403 18.76 -18.59 -12.25
C LEU A 403 19.57 -18.71 -13.54
N VAL A 404 20.42 -17.75 -13.86
CA VAL A 404 21.36 -17.83 -14.98
C VAL A 404 22.71 -18.25 -14.43
N ASP A 405 23.20 -19.43 -14.86
CA ASP A 405 24.50 -19.94 -14.41
C ASP A 405 25.69 -19.26 -15.12
N ALA A 406 26.90 -19.61 -14.69
CA ALA A 406 28.14 -19.05 -15.26
C ALA A 406 28.32 -19.35 -16.75
N ASP A 407 27.70 -20.41 -17.26
CA ASP A 407 27.73 -20.81 -18.66
C ASP A 407 26.62 -20.13 -19.48
N GLY A 408 25.80 -19.26 -18.87
CA GLY A 408 24.71 -18.55 -19.48
C GLY A 408 23.44 -19.37 -19.67
N LYS A 409 23.34 -20.56 -19.07
CA LYS A 409 22.12 -21.38 -19.14
C LYS A 409 21.05 -20.79 -18.20
N ASP A 410 19.89 -20.48 -18.74
CA ASP A 410 18.74 -20.00 -17.97
C ASP A 410 17.90 -21.18 -17.47
N TRP A 411 17.76 -21.28 -16.16
CA TRP A 411 17.01 -22.33 -15.47
C TRP A 411 15.56 -21.94 -15.17
N MET A 412 15.09 -20.82 -15.67
CA MET A 412 13.73 -20.30 -15.41
C MET A 412 12.62 -21.29 -15.77
N PHE A 413 12.84 -22.16 -16.74
CA PHE A 413 11.86 -23.18 -17.13
C PHE A 413 11.52 -24.19 -16.02
N LEU A 414 12.35 -24.30 -14.95
CA LEU A 414 12.07 -25.11 -13.77
C LEU A 414 11.16 -24.40 -12.75
N PHE A 415 10.80 -23.16 -13.01
CA PHE A 415 10.12 -22.27 -12.06
C PHE A 415 8.79 -21.72 -12.62
N ALA A 416 7.92 -22.63 -13.06
CA ALA A 416 6.55 -22.23 -13.46
C ALA A 416 5.79 -21.52 -12.33
N ASP A 417 6.19 -21.75 -11.09
CA ASP A 417 5.68 -21.14 -9.85
C ASP A 417 6.52 -19.95 -9.37
N PHE A 418 7.31 -19.31 -10.24
CA PHE A 418 8.22 -18.20 -9.88
C PHE A 418 7.49 -17.03 -9.21
N SER A 419 6.24 -16.77 -9.59
CA SER A 419 5.39 -15.77 -8.93
C SER A 419 5.26 -15.96 -7.41
N ALA A 420 5.38 -17.21 -6.93
CA ALA A 420 5.34 -17.54 -5.50
C ALA A 420 6.74 -17.70 -4.89
N VAL A 421 7.60 -18.49 -5.54
CA VAL A 421 8.92 -18.79 -4.96
C VAL A 421 9.92 -17.66 -5.13
N GLY A 422 9.81 -16.86 -6.19
CA GLY A 422 10.66 -15.71 -6.47
C GLY A 422 10.56 -14.59 -5.42
N GLN A 423 9.50 -14.58 -4.63
CA GLN A 423 9.30 -13.63 -3.53
C GLN A 423 10.08 -13.98 -2.25
N LYS A 424 10.65 -15.18 -2.16
CA LYS A 424 11.38 -15.62 -0.98
C LYS A 424 12.70 -14.85 -0.78
N PRO A 425 13.23 -14.78 0.45
CA PRO A 425 14.58 -14.29 0.70
C PRO A 425 15.60 -14.98 -0.21
N ALA A 426 16.67 -14.27 -0.57
CA ALA A 426 17.65 -14.76 -1.55
C ALA A 426 18.26 -16.13 -1.18
N ASP A 427 18.57 -16.34 0.11
CA ASP A 427 19.15 -17.61 0.60
C ASP A 427 18.16 -18.77 0.48
N ASP A 428 16.88 -18.54 0.86
CA ASP A 428 15.82 -19.54 0.75
C ASP A 428 15.55 -19.90 -0.72
N PHE A 429 15.55 -18.89 -1.57
CA PHE A 429 15.37 -19.09 -3.01
C PHE A 429 16.54 -19.85 -3.61
N ALA A 430 17.78 -19.49 -3.25
CA ALA A 430 18.99 -20.16 -3.74
C ALA A 430 19.00 -21.66 -3.39
N ALA A 431 18.57 -22.02 -2.18
CA ALA A 431 18.44 -23.42 -1.77
C ALA A 431 17.43 -24.19 -2.64
N ILE A 432 16.27 -23.59 -2.91
CA ILE A 432 15.24 -24.18 -3.80
C ILE A 432 15.78 -24.30 -5.23
N ALA A 433 16.47 -23.28 -5.72
CA ALA A 433 17.04 -23.25 -7.06
C ALA A 433 18.08 -24.37 -7.23
N GLN A 434 19.02 -24.47 -6.29
CA GLN A 434 20.04 -25.52 -6.30
C GLN A 434 19.42 -26.92 -6.31
N GLN A 435 18.42 -27.16 -5.46
CA GLN A 435 17.72 -28.44 -5.39
C GLN A 435 17.06 -28.81 -6.71
N ARG A 436 16.28 -27.89 -7.32
CA ARG A 436 15.58 -28.14 -8.59
C ARG A 436 16.55 -28.36 -9.76
N ILE A 437 17.58 -27.54 -9.85
CA ILE A 437 18.62 -27.67 -10.89
C ILE A 437 19.36 -29.01 -10.74
N GLN A 438 19.73 -29.41 -9.53
CA GLN A 438 20.39 -30.68 -9.29
C GLN A 438 19.49 -31.87 -9.64
N GLN A 439 18.23 -31.84 -9.25
CA GLN A 439 17.25 -32.87 -9.64
C GLN A 439 17.09 -32.99 -11.16
N HIS A 440 17.04 -31.87 -11.85
CA HIS A 440 16.95 -31.85 -13.32
C HIS A 440 18.21 -32.44 -13.95
N LYS A 441 19.40 -32.01 -13.53
CA LYS A 441 20.68 -32.55 -14.03
C LYS A 441 20.77 -34.06 -13.82
N GLN A 442 20.41 -34.57 -12.64
CA GLN A 442 20.36 -36.01 -12.37
C GLN A 442 19.35 -36.76 -13.26
N ALA A 443 18.19 -36.14 -13.54
CA ALA A 443 17.20 -36.74 -14.43
C ALA A 443 17.68 -36.78 -15.88
N GLU A 444 18.36 -35.74 -16.37
CA GLU A 444 18.98 -35.73 -17.70
C GLU A 444 20.08 -36.81 -17.82
N GLU A 445 20.95 -36.88 -16.81
CA GLU A 445 22.01 -37.89 -16.79
C GLU A 445 21.45 -39.34 -16.83
N ARG A 446 20.40 -39.60 -16.03
CA ARG A 446 19.70 -40.91 -16.08
C ARG A 446 19.11 -41.19 -17.45
N ARG A 447 18.55 -40.20 -18.15
CA ARG A 447 18.02 -40.33 -19.51
C ARG A 447 19.16 -40.64 -20.51
N HIS A 448 20.29 -39.96 -20.40
CA HIS A 448 21.46 -40.21 -21.24
C HIS A 448 22.04 -41.61 -21.03
N ILE A 449 22.16 -42.05 -19.77
CA ILE A 449 22.61 -43.40 -19.47
C ILE A 449 21.63 -44.45 -20.01
N ALA A 450 20.32 -44.24 -19.87
CA ALA A 450 19.30 -45.13 -20.39
C ALA A 450 19.32 -45.21 -21.95
N ALA A 451 19.48 -44.04 -22.59
CA ALA A 451 19.59 -43.98 -24.06
C ALA A 451 20.85 -44.69 -24.58
N ALA A 452 22.00 -44.44 -23.93
CA ALA A 452 23.25 -45.10 -24.29
C ALA A 452 23.19 -46.63 -24.07
N ALA A 453 22.52 -47.08 -22.99
CA ALA A 453 22.29 -48.51 -22.76
C ALA A 453 21.38 -49.13 -23.83
N GLN A 454 20.41 -48.39 -24.31
CA GLN A 454 19.50 -48.82 -25.36
C GLN A 454 20.19 -48.90 -26.74
N GLU A 455 21.05 -47.90 -27.05
CA GLU A 455 21.93 -47.96 -28.25
C GLU A 455 22.94 -49.12 -28.19
N ALA A 456 23.52 -49.35 -27.01
CA ALA A 456 24.45 -50.50 -26.84
C ALA A 456 23.76 -51.86 -27.04
N VAL A 457 22.50 -52.00 -26.62
CA VAL A 457 21.70 -53.22 -26.86
C VAL A 457 21.37 -53.37 -28.34
N VAL A 458 21.12 -52.28 -29.07
CA VAL A 458 20.88 -52.33 -30.53
C VAL A 458 22.17 -52.66 -31.29
N ALA A 459 23.34 -52.20 -30.81
CA ALA A 459 24.62 -52.46 -31.48
C ALA A 459 25.17 -53.90 -31.28
N VAL A 460 24.67 -54.63 -30.26
CA VAL A 460 25.11 -56.04 -29.97
C VAL A 460 24.22 -57.09 -30.63
N LEU A 461 23.11 -56.68 -31.27
CA LEU A 461 22.32 -57.64 -32.05
C LEU A 461 23.07 -58.03 -33.36
N PRO A 462 23.44 -59.32 -33.58
CA PRO A 462 24.09 -59.73 -34.82
C PRO A 462 23.14 -59.47 -36.00
N VAL A 463 23.67 -58.80 -37.02
CA VAL A 463 22.95 -58.61 -38.29
C VAL A 463 22.68 -59.98 -38.92
N CYS A 464 21.56 -60.60 -38.59
CA CYS A 464 21.05 -61.72 -39.37
C CYS A 464 20.54 -61.20 -40.71
N LYS A 465 21.14 -61.68 -41.84
CA LYS A 465 20.61 -61.43 -43.18
C LYS A 465 19.14 -61.85 -43.23
N PRO A 466 18.27 -61.10 -43.86
CA PRO A 466 16.85 -61.46 -43.95
C PRO A 466 16.66 -62.72 -44.77
N ALA A 467 16.18 -63.81 -44.16
CA ALA A 467 15.51 -64.87 -44.82
C ALA A 467 14.10 -64.41 -45.27
N PRO A 468 13.54 -64.93 -46.35
CA PRO A 468 12.30 -64.41 -46.87
C PRO A 468 11.14 -64.52 -45.89
N ALA A 469 10.44 -63.43 -45.74
CA ALA A 469 9.38 -63.21 -44.74
C ALA A 469 8.27 -64.26 -44.90
N VAL A 470 8.21 -65.16 -43.95
CA VAL A 470 6.96 -65.82 -43.58
C VAL A 470 6.23 -64.88 -42.65
N VAL A 471 5.13 -64.32 -43.07
CA VAL A 471 4.26 -63.52 -42.25
C VAL A 471 3.74 -64.39 -41.11
N PRO A 472 4.09 -64.16 -39.82
CA PRO A 472 3.43 -64.88 -38.75
C PRO A 472 1.98 -64.37 -38.71
N ALA A 473 1.03 -65.27 -38.83
CA ALA A 473 -0.36 -65.00 -38.50
C ALA A 473 -0.40 -64.46 -37.05
N ALA A 474 -1.09 -63.34 -36.84
CA ALA A 474 -1.33 -62.79 -35.55
C ALA A 474 -1.87 -63.88 -34.60
N PRO A 475 -1.44 -63.96 -33.35
CA PRO A 475 -1.97 -64.93 -32.40
C PRO A 475 -3.48 -64.72 -32.31
N GLU A 476 -4.24 -65.78 -32.66
CA GLU A 476 -5.69 -65.85 -32.44
C GLU A 476 -5.93 -65.63 -30.94
N ARG A 477 -6.36 -64.42 -30.57
CA ARG A 477 -6.81 -64.15 -29.22
C ARG A 477 -8.09 -64.93 -28.98
N SER A 478 -8.10 -65.80 -28.00
CA SER A 478 -9.27 -66.58 -27.60
C SER A 478 -10.43 -65.64 -27.28
N ASP A 479 -11.52 -65.77 -28.01
CA ASP A 479 -12.75 -65.01 -27.75
C ASP A 479 -13.42 -65.61 -26.49
N ASP A 480 -13.34 -64.87 -25.37
CA ASP A 480 -13.95 -65.23 -24.08
C ASP A 480 -15.51 -65.12 -24.08
N GLY A 481 -16.07 -64.67 -25.21
CA GLY A 481 -17.49 -64.47 -25.39
C GLY A 481 -18.09 -63.24 -24.70
N LEU A 482 -17.27 -62.53 -23.89
CA LEU A 482 -17.73 -61.33 -23.20
C LEU A 482 -17.76 -60.14 -24.17
N ARG A 483 -18.88 -59.40 -24.18
CA ARG A 483 -19.10 -58.23 -25.06
C ARG A 483 -19.39 -56.99 -24.23
N ILE A 484 -18.84 -55.86 -24.65
CA ILE A 484 -19.05 -54.55 -24.06
C ILE A 484 -19.61 -53.58 -25.11
N ARG A 485 -20.55 -52.73 -24.73
CA ARG A 485 -21.15 -51.72 -25.61
C ARG A 485 -20.29 -50.49 -25.73
N LEU A 486 -20.36 -49.79 -26.86
CA LEU A 486 -19.66 -48.54 -27.08
C LEU A 486 -19.91 -47.53 -25.93
N GLY A 487 -21.16 -47.45 -25.43
CA GLY A 487 -21.49 -46.57 -24.30
C GLY A 487 -20.76 -46.93 -22.99
N GLU A 488 -20.52 -48.25 -22.75
CA GLU A 488 -19.76 -48.70 -21.58
C GLU A 488 -18.27 -48.42 -21.75
N ILE A 489 -17.75 -48.47 -22.98
CA ILE A 489 -16.39 -48.04 -23.30
C ILE A 489 -16.22 -46.55 -22.99
N CYS A 490 -17.14 -45.69 -23.48
CA CYS A 490 -17.15 -44.26 -23.19
C CYS A 490 -17.23 -43.96 -21.68
N GLN A 491 -18.06 -44.71 -20.94
CA GLN A 491 -18.21 -44.55 -19.50
C GLN A 491 -16.91 -44.91 -18.75
N ARG A 492 -16.22 -45.98 -19.15
CA ARG A 492 -14.92 -46.36 -18.54
C ARG A 492 -13.79 -45.41 -18.89
N LEU A 493 -13.78 -44.86 -20.13
CA LEU A 493 -12.79 -43.87 -20.56
C LEU A 493 -13.01 -42.49 -19.91
N GLY A 494 -14.21 -42.18 -19.44
CA GLY A 494 -14.58 -40.87 -18.92
C GLY A 494 -14.84 -39.80 -19.99
N PHE A 495 -14.83 -40.16 -21.29
CA PHE A 495 -15.16 -39.27 -22.39
C PHE A 495 -15.77 -40.05 -23.56
N THR A 496 -16.40 -39.35 -24.50
CA THR A 496 -17.13 -39.97 -25.62
C THR A 496 -16.20 -40.27 -26.79
N VAL A 497 -16.22 -41.49 -27.28
CA VAL A 497 -15.59 -41.93 -28.52
C VAL A 497 -16.62 -42.44 -29.49
N THR A 498 -16.38 -42.29 -30.81
CA THR A 498 -17.28 -42.80 -31.85
C THR A 498 -16.79 -44.15 -32.37
N ALA A 499 -17.71 -44.95 -32.92
CA ALA A 499 -17.34 -46.21 -33.53
C ALA A 499 -16.42 -46.03 -34.74
N ASP A 500 -16.58 -44.93 -35.48
CA ASP A 500 -15.74 -44.61 -36.62
C ASP A 500 -14.33 -44.21 -36.18
N PHE A 501 -14.19 -43.49 -35.06
CA PHE A 501 -12.90 -43.20 -34.45
C PHE A 501 -12.18 -44.49 -34.01
N LEU A 502 -12.88 -45.41 -33.33
CA LEU A 502 -12.28 -46.70 -32.98
C LEU A 502 -11.87 -47.53 -34.23
N SER A 503 -12.68 -47.49 -35.29
CA SER A 503 -12.34 -48.12 -36.59
C SER A 503 -11.08 -47.50 -37.19
N SER A 504 -10.90 -46.19 -37.15
CA SER A 504 -9.68 -45.53 -37.66
C SER A 504 -8.42 -45.94 -36.88
N LEU A 505 -8.57 -46.34 -35.61
CA LEU A 505 -7.49 -46.89 -34.78
C LEU A 505 -7.28 -48.42 -34.97
N GLY A 506 -8.01 -49.04 -35.96
CA GLY A 506 -7.90 -50.47 -36.23
C GLY A 506 -8.70 -51.37 -35.29
N ILE A 507 -9.71 -50.85 -34.61
CA ILE A 507 -10.56 -51.57 -33.67
C ILE A 507 -11.98 -51.69 -34.24
N SER A 508 -12.36 -52.88 -34.67
CA SER A 508 -13.67 -53.15 -35.27
C SER A 508 -14.62 -53.74 -34.25
N HIS A 509 -15.90 -53.42 -34.37
CA HIS A 509 -16.94 -54.08 -33.58
C HIS A 509 -17.12 -55.56 -34.05
N VAL A 510 -17.39 -56.45 -33.08
CA VAL A 510 -17.49 -57.89 -33.35
C VAL A 510 -18.94 -58.37 -33.43
N ALA A 511 -19.90 -57.58 -32.97
CA ALA A 511 -21.32 -57.84 -33.09
C ALA A 511 -22.12 -56.54 -33.08
N GLN A 512 -23.35 -56.57 -33.55
CA GLN A 512 -24.30 -55.46 -33.44
C GLN A 512 -25.64 -55.97 -32.92
N GLU A 513 -26.12 -55.38 -31.86
CA GLU A 513 -27.46 -55.65 -31.30
C GLU A 513 -28.35 -54.44 -31.53
N ARG A 514 -29.36 -54.56 -32.38
CA ARG A 514 -30.19 -53.44 -32.86
C ARG A 514 -29.29 -52.31 -33.44
N THR A 515 -29.17 -51.18 -32.71
CA THR A 515 -28.31 -50.04 -33.07
C THR A 515 -27.00 -49.98 -32.29
N ALA A 516 -26.78 -50.85 -31.29
CA ALA A 516 -25.61 -50.83 -30.43
C ALA A 516 -24.48 -51.69 -31.02
N LYS A 517 -23.31 -51.07 -31.28
CA LYS A 517 -22.07 -51.77 -31.70
C LYS A 517 -21.41 -52.39 -30.47
N MET A 518 -21.06 -53.68 -30.57
CA MET A 518 -20.47 -54.48 -29.48
C MET A 518 -19.01 -54.79 -29.80
N TYR A 519 -18.16 -54.64 -28.79
CA TYR A 519 -16.73 -54.93 -28.85
C TYR A 519 -16.38 -56.06 -27.89
N ARG A 520 -15.26 -56.73 -28.04
CA ARG A 520 -14.79 -57.73 -27.08
C ARG A 520 -14.41 -57.01 -25.76
N ALA A 521 -14.83 -57.53 -24.62
CA ALA A 521 -14.53 -56.94 -23.34
C ALA A 521 -13.02 -56.93 -23.04
N GLY A 522 -12.28 -57.97 -23.49
CA GLY A 522 -10.83 -58.05 -23.36
C GLY A 522 -10.03 -57.10 -24.25
N ASP A 523 -10.67 -56.40 -25.20
CA ASP A 523 -9.99 -55.41 -26.03
C ASP A 523 -9.95 -54.01 -25.39
N PHE A 524 -10.48 -53.81 -24.18
CA PHE A 524 -10.54 -52.50 -23.54
C PHE A 524 -9.15 -51.88 -23.34
N ASP A 525 -8.18 -52.66 -22.89
CA ASP A 525 -6.78 -52.19 -22.72
C ASP A 525 -6.16 -51.80 -24.05
N LEU A 526 -6.41 -52.61 -25.11
CA LEU A 526 -5.96 -52.28 -26.45
C LEU A 526 -6.58 -50.99 -26.99
N ILE A 527 -7.85 -50.72 -26.63
CA ILE A 527 -8.54 -49.45 -26.97
C ILE A 527 -7.81 -48.29 -26.31
N CYS A 528 -7.50 -48.42 -25.01
CA CYS A 528 -6.75 -47.38 -24.25
C CYS A 528 -5.38 -47.12 -24.88
N ASP A 529 -4.60 -48.17 -25.19
CA ASP A 529 -3.27 -48.03 -25.75
C ASP A 529 -3.30 -47.35 -27.15
N ARG A 530 -4.29 -47.73 -27.99
CA ARG A 530 -4.45 -47.13 -29.31
C ARG A 530 -4.84 -45.66 -29.28
N ILE A 531 -5.73 -45.30 -28.35
CA ILE A 531 -6.09 -43.89 -28.10
C ILE A 531 -4.89 -43.10 -27.61
N ALA A 532 -4.12 -43.64 -26.65
CA ALA A 532 -2.93 -42.98 -26.11
C ALA A 532 -1.87 -42.73 -27.21
N ASN A 533 -1.60 -43.77 -28.04
CA ASN A 533 -0.67 -43.65 -29.14
C ASN A 533 -1.14 -42.66 -30.21
N HIS A 534 -2.44 -42.60 -30.52
CA HIS A 534 -2.99 -41.61 -31.43
C HIS A 534 -2.81 -40.18 -30.90
N VAL A 535 -3.08 -39.93 -29.60
CA VAL A 535 -2.89 -38.61 -28.97
C VAL A 535 -1.42 -38.21 -29.03
N MET A 536 -0.49 -39.15 -28.80
CA MET A 536 0.95 -38.86 -28.89
C MET A 536 1.37 -38.55 -30.34
N ALA A 537 0.89 -39.30 -31.32
CA ALA A 537 1.16 -39.04 -32.75
C ALA A 537 0.63 -37.68 -33.22
N VAL A 538 -0.56 -37.27 -32.75
CA VAL A 538 -1.12 -35.93 -33.03
C VAL A 538 -0.26 -34.85 -32.42
N LYS A 539 0.22 -35.06 -31.17
CA LYS A 539 1.13 -34.12 -30.48
C LYS A 539 2.45 -33.96 -31.21
N GLU A 540 2.97 -35.02 -31.81
CA GLU A 540 4.24 -35.03 -32.54
C GLU A 540 4.11 -34.61 -34.01
N GLY A 541 2.90 -34.28 -34.46
CA GLY A 541 2.63 -33.82 -35.83
C GLY A 541 2.75 -34.93 -36.89
N VAL A 542 2.73 -36.24 -36.52
CA VAL A 542 2.91 -37.40 -37.41
C VAL A 542 1.57 -38.04 -37.83
N ALA A 543 0.46 -37.61 -37.22
CA ALA A 543 -0.88 -38.10 -37.57
C ALA A 543 -1.50 -37.20 -38.65
N ALA A 544 -1.52 -37.68 -39.90
CA ALA A 544 -2.33 -37.17 -40.99
C ALA A 544 -3.56 -38.06 -41.20
#